data_c3da6719eda87ec57b9feea4b677bc5f
#
_entry.id   c3da6719eda87ec57b9feea4b677bc5f
#
_cell.length_a   1.000
_cell.length_b   1.000
_cell.length_c   1.000
_cell.angle_alpha   90.00
_cell.angle_beta   90.00
_cell.angle_gamma   90.00
#
_symmetry.space_group_name_H-M   'P 1'
#
loop_
_entity.id
_entity.type
_entity.pdbx_description
1 polymer ?
#
loop_
_entity_poly.entity_id
_entity_poly.type
_entity_poly.pdbx_seq_one_letter_code
_entity_poly.pdbx_strand_id
1 'polypeptide(L)'
;MTKLHFEIDIRAPREQVFTLITGLRTYDTWLPGSTAFHGTTTISDGPIRVGTTYVEPGSFAVRHGRVIELVPPTRVVFEQPMTLKPGFFGVVGIQLACDLDQAADLVRVRRSLDLTFHGPVKLARRVIIRLFKDENERTLDALKTFAERQVKNH
;
A
#
# COMPACT_ATOMS: atom_id res chain seq x y z
N MET A 1 -5.03 19.14 -0.57
CA MET A 1 -4.61 17.76 -0.19
C MET A 1 -5.85 16.93 0.09
N THR A 2 -5.91 15.73 -0.44
CA THR A 2 -7.02 14.80 -0.21
C THR A 2 -6.57 13.70 0.74
N LYS A 3 -7.37 13.41 1.75
CA LYS A 3 -7.09 12.35 2.73
C LYS A 3 -8.12 11.23 2.59
N LEU A 4 -7.63 9.99 2.50
CA LEU A 4 -8.48 8.79 2.46
C LEU A 4 -8.14 7.92 3.66
N HIS A 5 -9.17 7.31 4.26
CA HIS A 5 -9.01 6.43 5.41
C HIS A 5 -9.71 5.10 5.16
N PHE A 6 -9.01 4.02 5.52
CA PHE A 6 -9.53 2.66 5.41
C PHE A 6 -9.24 1.93 6.70
N GLU A 7 -10.09 0.98 7.06
CA GLU A 7 -9.94 0.22 8.29
C GLU A 7 -10.47 -1.19 8.07
N ILE A 8 -9.77 -2.20 8.60
CA ILE A 8 -10.21 -3.57 8.53
C ILE A 8 -9.72 -4.32 9.77
N ASP A 9 -10.54 -5.26 10.26
CA ASP A 9 -10.21 -6.15 11.35
C ASP A 9 -9.81 -7.51 10.79
N ILE A 10 -8.65 -8.01 11.20
CA ILE A 10 -8.08 -9.27 10.72
C ILE A 10 -7.84 -10.19 11.91
N ARG A 11 -8.36 -11.43 11.84
CA ARG A 11 -8.15 -12.44 12.88
C ARG A 11 -6.84 -13.16 12.67
N ALA A 12 -5.75 -12.46 12.97
CA ALA A 12 -4.39 -12.96 12.87
C ALA A 12 -3.49 -12.15 13.82
N PRO A 13 -2.32 -12.68 14.19
CA PRO A 13 -1.37 -11.93 15.02
C PRO A 13 -0.89 -10.67 14.29
N ARG A 14 -0.74 -9.59 15.05
CA ARG A 14 -0.26 -8.30 14.51
C ARG A 14 1.08 -8.43 13.79
N GLU A 15 2.00 -9.19 14.37
CA GLU A 15 3.33 -9.42 13.82
C GLU A 15 3.27 -10.07 12.43
N GLN A 16 2.36 -11.02 12.25
CA GLN A 16 2.16 -11.70 10.96
C GLN A 16 1.61 -10.73 9.92
N VAL A 17 0.60 -9.95 10.28
CA VAL A 17 0.00 -8.97 9.37
C VAL A 17 1.01 -7.88 9.00
N PHE A 18 1.77 -7.43 9.98
CA PHE A 18 2.83 -6.44 9.74
C PHE A 18 3.89 -6.97 8.78
N THR A 19 4.28 -8.22 8.94
CA THR A 19 5.24 -8.87 8.03
C THR A 19 4.72 -8.92 6.59
N LEU A 20 3.43 -9.18 6.41
CA LEU A 20 2.83 -9.17 5.08
C LEU A 20 2.83 -7.76 4.46
N ILE A 21 2.49 -6.74 5.24
CA ILE A 21 2.43 -5.36 4.75
C ILE A 21 3.81 -4.83 4.37
N THR A 22 4.85 -5.19 5.14
CA THR A 22 6.21 -4.71 4.91
C THR A 22 7.03 -5.61 3.99
N GLY A 23 6.55 -6.82 3.71
CA GLY A 23 7.24 -7.80 2.86
C GLY A 23 7.12 -7.48 1.39
N LEU A 24 7.77 -6.42 0.93
CA LEU A 24 7.68 -5.93 -0.46
C LEU A 24 8.03 -7.02 -1.48
N ARG A 25 8.97 -7.90 -1.15
CA ARG A 25 9.44 -8.97 -2.06
C ARG A 25 8.45 -10.12 -2.23
N THR A 26 7.45 -10.19 -1.37
CA THR A 26 6.49 -11.30 -1.33
C THR A 26 5.05 -10.87 -1.57
N TYR A 27 4.82 -9.65 -2.03
CA TYR A 27 3.47 -9.16 -2.32
C TYR A 27 2.74 -10.03 -3.35
N ASP A 28 3.46 -10.62 -4.29
CA ASP A 28 2.88 -11.52 -5.30
C ASP A 28 2.27 -12.79 -4.69
N THR A 29 2.61 -13.13 -3.45
CA THR A 29 2.03 -14.30 -2.78
C THR A 29 0.59 -14.08 -2.31
N TRP A 30 0.20 -12.82 -2.07
CA TRP A 30 -1.12 -12.54 -1.52
C TRP A 30 -1.89 -11.41 -2.22
N LEU A 31 -1.22 -10.55 -2.97
CA LEU A 31 -1.86 -9.41 -3.64
C LEU A 31 -1.89 -9.63 -5.16
N PRO A 32 -3.08 -9.97 -5.72
CA PRO A 32 -3.19 -10.16 -7.17
C PRO A 32 -2.95 -8.87 -7.93
N GLY A 33 -2.42 -8.99 -9.13
CA GLY A 33 -2.26 -7.84 -10.03
C GLY A 33 -3.60 -7.26 -10.47
N SER A 34 -3.56 -6.01 -10.91
CA SER A 34 -4.71 -5.28 -11.44
C SER A 34 -4.22 -4.29 -12.51
N THR A 35 -5.12 -3.50 -13.06
CA THR A 35 -4.74 -2.43 -14.00
C THR A 35 -3.78 -1.43 -13.33
N ALA A 36 -4.01 -1.11 -12.05
CA ALA A 36 -3.21 -0.13 -11.32
C ALA A 36 -1.94 -0.73 -10.69
N PHE A 37 -1.85 -2.06 -10.56
CA PHE A 37 -0.75 -2.71 -9.85
C PHE A 37 -0.26 -3.95 -10.61
N HIS A 38 0.95 -3.88 -11.13
CA HIS A 38 1.61 -4.98 -11.86
C HIS A 38 2.77 -5.58 -11.05
N GLY A 39 2.67 -5.56 -9.73
CA GLY A 39 3.70 -6.10 -8.84
C GLY A 39 4.64 -5.04 -8.30
N THR A 40 5.51 -5.46 -7.39
CA THR A 40 6.54 -4.61 -6.78
C THR A 40 7.90 -5.07 -7.28
N THR A 41 8.64 -4.16 -7.89
CA THR A 41 9.92 -4.47 -8.56
C THR A 41 11.02 -3.52 -8.08
N THR A 42 12.25 -3.79 -8.53
CA THR A 42 13.41 -2.89 -8.31
C THR A 42 13.56 -2.51 -6.85
N ILE A 43 13.42 -3.52 -5.98
CA ILE A 43 13.53 -3.31 -4.52
C ILE A 43 15.01 -3.20 -4.17
N SER A 44 15.38 -2.16 -3.42
CA SER A 44 16.77 -1.96 -3.01
C SER A 44 17.25 -3.11 -2.11
N ASP A 45 18.56 -3.37 -2.14
CA ASP A 45 19.18 -4.52 -1.46
C ASP A 45 19.04 -4.44 0.07
N GLY A 46 19.10 -5.61 0.69
CA GLY A 46 19.09 -5.76 2.14
C GLY A 46 17.71 -5.92 2.73
N PRO A 47 17.60 -6.02 4.07
CA PRO A 47 16.32 -6.13 4.75
C PRO A 47 15.50 -4.85 4.56
N ILE A 48 14.18 -5.00 4.65
CA ILE A 48 13.28 -3.84 4.57
C ILE A 48 13.54 -2.95 5.77
N ARG A 49 13.80 -1.66 5.50
CA ARG A 49 14.16 -0.66 6.51
C ARG A 49 13.77 0.72 6.02
N VAL A 50 13.88 1.72 6.89
CA VAL A 50 13.74 3.13 6.46
C VAL A 50 14.78 3.40 5.38
N GLY A 51 14.35 3.95 4.26
CA GLY A 51 15.20 4.19 3.09
C GLY A 51 15.11 3.12 2.01
N THR A 52 14.51 1.96 2.27
CA THR A 52 14.24 0.96 1.24
C THR A 52 13.40 1.58 0.13
N THR A 53 13.83 1.39 -1.13
CA THR A 53 13.13 1.90 -2.32
C THR A 53 12.61 0.75 -3.17
N TYR A 54 11.56 1.04 -3.94
CA TYR A 54 10.94 0.05 -4.82
C TYR A 54 10.16 0.76 -5.93
N VAL A 55 9.78 0.00 -6.96
CA VAL A 55 8.98 0.48 -8.08
C VAL A 55 7.74 -0.38 -8.24
N GLU A 56 6.57 0.25 -8.34
CA GLU A 56 5.31 -0.45 -8.60
C GLU A 56 4.73 0.05 -9.93
N PRO A 57 4.97 -0.68 -11.02
CA PRO A 57 4.41 -0.31 -12.32
C PRO A 57 2.91 -0.58 -12.40
N GLY A 58 2.23 0.18 -13.22
CA GLY A 58 0.83 -0.02 -13.57
C GLY A 58 0.61 0.32 -15.04
N SER A 59 -0.60 0.14 -15.54
CA SER A 59 -0.91 0.39 -16.95
C SER A 59 -0.83 1.86 -17.32
N PHE A 60 -1.21 2.77 -16.42
CA PHE A 60 -1.32 4.21 -16.70
C PHE A 60 -0.36 5.06 -15.90
N ALA A 61 0.39 4.48 -14.98
CA ALA A 61 1.27 5.21 -14.09
C ALA A 61 2.31 4.30 -13.46
N VAL A 62 3.36 4.90 -12.93
CA VAL A 62 4.40 4.19 -12.15
C VAL A 62 4.56 4.87 -10.80
N ARG A 63 4.55 4.09 -9.73
CA ARG A 63 4.85 4.58 -8.38
C ARG A 63 6.31 4.26 -8.05
N HIS A 64 7.03 5.27 -7.58
CA HIS A 64 8.39 5.12 -7.06
C HIS A 64 8.32 5.25 -5.54
N GLY A 65 8.42 4.12 -4.84
CA GLY A 65 8.18 4.05 -3.42
C GLY A 65 9.43 4.08 -2.57
N ARG A 66 9.25 4.53 -1.33
CA ARG A 66 10.29 4.52 -0.31
C ARG A 66 9.65 4.34 1.06
N VAL A 67 10.27 3.53 1.91
CA VAL A 67 9.88 3.40 3.31
C VAL A 67 10.45 4.60 4.07
N ILE A 68 9.59 5.44 4.67
CA ILE A 68 10.03 6.62 5.39
C ILE A 68 9.88 6.51 6.90
N GLU A 69 9.08 5.56 7.39
CA GLU A 69 8.94 5.27 8.81
C GLU A 69 8.68 3.78 9.00
N LEU A 70 9.30 3.16 10.00
CA LEU A 70 9.14 1.74 10.26
C LEU A 70 9.26 1.49 11.76
N VAL A 71 8.15 1.14 12.40
CA VAL A 71 8.06 0.85 13.83
C VAL A 71 7.39 -0.51 14.01
N PRO A 72 8.13 -1.63 13.87
CA PRO A 72 7.54 -2.96 14.00
C PRO A 72 6.98 -3.21 15.40
N PRO A 73 5.85 -3.87 15.53
CA PRO A 73 4.93 -4.32 14.50
C PRO A 73 3.71 -3.40 14.36
N THR A 74 3.84 -2.11 14.67
CA THR A 74 2.72 -1.19 14.84
C THR A 74 2.51 -0.19 13.73
N ARG A 75 3.58 0.23 13.03
CA ARG A 75 3.44 1.31 12.07
C ARG A 75 4.46 1.23 10.94
N VAL A 76 4.02 1.48 9.73
CA VAL A 76 4.89 1.69 8.57
C VAL A 76 4.30 2.82 7.72
N VAL A 77 5.18 3.66 7.18
CA VAL A 77 4.79 4.74 6.27
C VAL A 77 5.62 4.65 5.00
N PHE A 78 4.92 4.69 3.87
CA PHE A 78 5.52 4.68 2.53
C PHE A 78 5.25 6.03 1.86
N GLU A 79 6.24 6.53 1.14
CA GLU A 79 6.08 7.65 0.22
C GLU A 79 6.12 7.07 -1.19
N GLN A 80 5.07 7.28 -1.97
CA GLN A 80 4.88 6.60 -3.26
C GLN A 80 4.43 7.57 -4.35
N PRO A 81 5.23 8.60 -4.70
CA PRO A 81 4.83 9.48 -5.80
C PRO A 81 4.56 8.67 -7.06
N MET A 82 3.44 8.98 -7.71
CA MET A 82 2.97 8.28 -8.90
C MET A 82 3.07 9.20 -10.10
N THR A 83 3.92 8.83 -11.07
CA THR A 83 4.06 9.56 -12.33
C THR A 83 3.15 8.95 -13.38
N LEU A 84 2.29 9.76 -14.00
CA LEU A 84 1.40 9.29 -15.04
C LEU A 84 2.16 9.01 -16.34
N LYS A 85 1.61 8.16 -17.17
CA LYS A 85 2.12 7.83 -18.50
C LYS A 85 1.15 8.35 -19.57
N PRO A 86 1.57 9.26 -20.42
CA PRO A 86 2.86 9.96 -20.46
C PRO A 86 3.01 10.97 -19.32
N GLY A 87 4.27 11.28 -18.98
CA GLY A 87 4.61 12.08 -17.81
C GLY A 87 4.07 13.51 -17.80
N PHE A 88 3.74 14.08 -18.96
CA PHE A 88 3.20 15.44 -19.03
C PHE A 88 1.79 15.56 -18.41
N PHE A 89 1.10 14.45 -18.18
CA PHE A 89 -0.19 14.46 -17.45
C PHE A 89 -0.02 14.77 -15.96
N GLY A 90 1.18 14.62 -15.42
CA GLY A 90 1.48 15.07 -14.09
C GLY A 90 1.83 13.96 -13.11
N VAL A 91 1.86 14.35 -11.82
CA VAL A 91 2.26 13.48 -10.71
C VAL A 91 1.22 13.55 -9.62
N VAL A 92 0.95 12.40 -8.99
CA VAL A 92 0.16 12.32 -7.77
C VAL A 92 1.12 11.98 -6.63
N GLY A 93 1.27 12.90 -5.68
CA GLY A 93 2.02 12.62 -4.46
C GLY A 93 1.18 11.73 -3.55
N ILE A 94 1.78 10.64 -3.04
CA ILE A 94 1.10 9.68 -2.19
C ILE A 94 1.93 9.45 -0.95
N GLN A 95 1.33 9.63 0.23
CA GLN A 95 1.91 9.16 1.48
C GLN A 95 0.94 8.17 2.08
N LEU A 96 1.39 6.95 2.28
CA LEU A 96 0.58 5.84 2.76
C LEU A 96 1.06 5.41 4.13
N ALA A 97 0.21 5.51 5.14
CA ALA A 97 0.50 5.08 6.50
C ALA A 97 -0.38 3.89 6.87
N CYS A 98 0.22 2.88 7.50
CA CYS A 98 -0.49 1.73 8.07
C CYS A 98 -0.19 1.66 9.55
N ASP A 99 -1.24 1.68 10.38
CA ASP A 99 -1.16 1.51 11.82
C ASP A 99 -1.90 0.23 12.22
N LEU A 100 -1.28 -0.59 13.07
CA LEU A 100 -1.81 -1.88 13.49
C LEU A 100 -1.99 -1.92 15.00
N ASP A 101 -3.23 -2.09 15.44
CA ASP A 101 -3.58 -2.19 16.87
C ASP A 101 -4.09 -3.60 17.17
N GLN A 102 -3.44 -4.30 18.11
CA GLN A 102 -3.87 -5.62 18.55
C GLN A 102 -4.98 -5.48 19.59
N ALA A 103 -6.09 -6.17 19.39
CA ALA A 103 -7.20 -6.21 20.34
C ALA A 103 -7.70 -7.66 20.43
N ALA A 104 -7.44 -8.32 21.58
CA ALA A 104 -7.80 -9.73 21.80
C ALA A 104 -7.24 -10.65 20.69
N ASP A 105 -8.09 -11.31 19.91
CA ASP A 105 -7.69 -12.27 18.88
C ASP A 105 -7.65 -11.65 17.46
N LEU A 106 -7.79 -10.33 17.36
CA LEU A 106 -7.75 -9.66 16.07
C LEU A 106 -6.81 -8.45 16.08
N VAL A 107 -6.37 -8.05 14.90
CA VAL A 107 -5.64 -6.81 14.69
C VAL A 107 -6.49 -5.85 13.84
N ARG A 108 -6.57 -4.61 14.27
CA ARG A 108 -7.20 -3.55 13.48
C ARG A 108 -6.15 -2.83 12.66
N VAL A 109 -6.27 -2.91 11.35
CA VAL A 109 -5.39 -2.23 10.41
C VAL A 109 -6.06 -0.94 9.98
N ARG A 110 -5.43 0.20 10.28
CA ARG A 110 -5.84 1.50 9.79
C ARG A 110 -4.88 1.95 8.72
N ARG A 111 -5.43 2.27 7.56
CA ARG A 111 -4.64 2.66 6.40
C ARG A 111 -5.11 4.04 5.97
N SER A 112 -4.19 5.00 5.89
CA SER A 112 -4.51 6.36 5.48
C SER A 112 -3.61 6.79 4.33
N LEU A 113 -4.20 7.50 3.37
CA LEU A 113 -3.51 8.05 2.23
C LEU A 113 -3.65 9.57 2.22
N ASP A 114 -2.53 10.26 2.06
CA ASP A 114 -2.50 11.68 1.77
C ASP A 114 -2.14 11.84 0.29
N LEU A 115 -3.03 12.46 -0.48
CA LEU A 115 -2.87 12.62 -1.93
C LEU A 115 -2.71 14.08 -2.28
N THR A 116 -1.72 14.39 -3.14
CA THR A 116 -1.54 15.71 -3.72
C THR A 116 -1.46 15.56 -5.24
N PHE A 117 -2.11 16.46 -5.97
CA PHE A 117 -2.22 16.36 -7.43
C PHE A 117 -1.45 17.52 -8.07
N HIS A 118 -0.53 17.21 -8.99
CA HIS A 118 0.32 18.17 -9.67
C HIS A 118 0.20 18.03 -11.18
N GLY A 119 -0.12 19.13 -11.87
CA GLY A 119 -0.25 19.17 -13.31
C GLY A 119 -1.67 18.86 -13.81
N PRO A 120 -1.83 18.52 -15.10
CA PRO A 120 -3.15 18.27 -15.72
C PRO A 120 -3.98 17.17 -15.04
N VAL A 121 -3.34 16.26 -14.31
CA VAL A 121 -4.03 15.20 -13.56
C VAL A 121 -5.04 15.75 -12.55
N LYS A 122 -4.91 17.01 -12.14
CA LYS A 122 -5.90 17.68 -11.27
C LYS A 122 -7.30 17.62 -11.86
N LEU A 123 -7.43 17.64 -13.18
CA LEU A 123 -8.73 17.59 -13.85
C LEU A 123 -9.41 16.24 -13.72
N ALA A 124 -8.62 15.17 -13.52
CA ALA A 124 -9.11 13.81 -13.33
C ALA A 124 -9.16 13.39 -11.86
N ARG A 125 -9.04 14.34 -10.93
CA ARG A 125 -8.91 14.05 -9.49
C ARG A 125 -9.98 13.10 -8.96
N ARG A 126 -11.24 13.33 -9.31
CA ARG A 126 -12.35 12.50 -8.82
C ARG A 126 -12.24 11.05 -9.28
N VAL A 127 -11.83 10.84 -10.53
CA VAL A 127 -11.64 9.50 -11.09
C VAL A 127 -10.47 8.80 -10.39
N ILE A 128 -9.37 9.52 -10.21
CA ILE A 128 -8.17 9.00 -9.54
C ILE A 128 -8.48 8.61 -8.09
N ILE A 129 -9.19 9.46 -7.36
CA ILE A 129 -9.58 9.16 -5.97
C ILE A 129 -10.42 7.88 -5.90
N ARG A 130 -11.36 7.70 -6.83
CA ARG A 130 -12.18 6.49 -6.89
C ARG A 130 -11.34 5.25 -7.15
N LEU A 131 -10.36 5.34 -8.05
CA LEU A 131 -9.44 4.25 -8.32
C LEU A 131 -8.63 3.89 -7.07
N PHE A 132 -8.15 4.88 -6.33
CA PHE A 132 -7.43 4.63 -5.08
C PHE A 132 -8.31 3.97 -4.03
N LYS A 133 -9.57 4.39 -3.91
CA LYS A 133 -10.50 3.74 -2.98
C LYS A 133 -10.67 2.27 -3.32
N ASP A 134 -10.94 1.96 -4.58
CA ASP A 134 -11.15 0.58 -5.03
C ASP A 134 -9.88 -0.27 -4.81
N GLU A 135 -8.72 0.26 -5.16
CA GLU A 135 -7.44 -0.46 -5.00
C GLU A 135 -7.10 -0.72 -3.53
N ASN A 136 -7.35 0.24 -2.65
CA ASN A 136 -7.04 0.07 -1.23
C ASN A 136 -8.01 -0.89 -0.55
N GLU A 137 -9.29 -0.84 -0.89
CA GLU A 137 -10.27 -1.80 -0.39
C GLU A 137 -9.92 -3.22 -0.85
N ARG A 138 -9.58 -3.39 -2.12
CA ARG A 138 -9.15 -4.67 -2.68
C ARG A 138 -7.89 -5.19 -1.96
N THR A 139 -6.93 -4.32 -1.73
CA THR A 139 -5.67 -4.67 -1.05
C THR A 139 -5.93 -5.16 0.37
N LEU A 140 -6.76 -4.44 1.12
CA LEU A 140 -7.10 -4.84 2.49
C LEU A 140 -7.90 -6.13 2.55
N ASP A 141 -8.82 -6.34 1.62
CA ASP A 141 -9.59 -7.59 1.54
C ASP A 141 -8.67 -8.78 1.21
N ALA A 142 -7.73 -8.61 0.29
CA ALA A 142 -6.74 -9.64 -0.04
C ALA A 142 -5.84 -9.95 1.16
N LEU A 143 -5.38 -8.93 1.87
CA LEU A 143 -4.57 -9.06 3.07
C LEU A 143 -5.30 -9.87 4.15
N LYS A 144 -6.55 -9.50 4.42
CA LYS A 144 -7.37 -10.19 5.42
C LYS A 144 -7.56 -11.66 5.05
N THR A 145 -7.97 -11.92 3.81
CA THR A 145 -8.22 -13.29 3.35
C THR A 145 -6.97 -14.16 3.47
N PHE A 146 -5.82 -13.64 3.05
CA PHE A 146 -4.56 -14.38 3.08
C PHE A 146 -4.10 -14.60 4.52
N ALA A 147 -4.07 -13.57 5.35
CA ALA A 147 -3.61 -13.66 6.74
C ALA A 147 -4.46 -14.62 7.56
N GLU A 148 -5.78 -14.55 7.43
CA GLU A 148 -6.69 -15.46 8.15
C GLU A 148 -6.57 -16.89 7.68
N ARG A 149 -6.26 -17.11 6.39
CA ARG A 149 -6.02 -18.44 5.86
C ARG A 149 -4.72 -19.03 6.41
N GLN A 150 -3.66 -18.23 6.55
CA GLN A 150 -2.41 -18.67 7.16
C GLN A 150 -2.61 -19.15 8.59
N VAL A 151 -3.42 -18.47 9.38
CA VAL A 151 -3.73 -18.86 10.75
C VAL A 151 -4.44 -20.22 10.78
N LYS A 152 -5.38 -20.46 9.87
CA LYS A 152 -6.13 -21.72 9.80
C LYS A 152 -5.28 -22.92 9.39
N ASN A 153 -4.18 -22.68 8.66
CA ASN A 153 -3.29 -23.72 8.14
C ASN A 153 -2.15 -24.06 9.11
N HIS A 154 -2.13 -23.45 10.29
CA HIS A 154 -1.18 -23.71 11.37
C HIS A 154 -1.93 -24.23 12.63
#